data_afe092bae1b4c6ec53130ec9b33a6f43
#
_entry.id   afe092bae1b4c6ec53130ec9b33a6f43
#
_cell.length_a   1.000
_cell.length_b   1.000
_cell.length_c   1.000
_cell.angle_alpha   90.00
_cell.angle_beta   90.00
_cell.angle_gamma   90.00
#
_symmetry.space_group_name_H-M   'P 1'
#
loop_
_entity.id
_entity.type
_entity.pdbx_description
1 polymer ?
#
loop_
_entity_poly.entity_id
_entity_poly.type
_entity_poly.pdbx_seq_one_letter_code
_entity_poly.pdbx_strand_id
1 'polypeptide(L)' 'MKTVIYKGIKFDVSNWVNFIAMDKDGQIIGYENKPIADCDQWIVNSGMWEVITTFTTDWENSLEKV' A
#
# COMPACT_ATOMS: atom_id res chain seq x y z
N MET A 1 -0.65 -15.53 6.23
CA MET A 1 -1.23 -14.17 6.01
C MET A 1 -1.56 -13.53 7.34
N LYS A 2 -1.59 -12.23 7.37
CA LYS A 2 -2.00 -11.45 8.53
C LYS A 2 -3.10 -10.48 8.14
N THR A 3 -3.90 -10.05 9.10
CA THR A 3 -4.94 -9.05 8.90
C THR A 3 -4.43 -7.69 9.36
N VAL A 4 -4.58 -6.69 8.52
CA VAL A 4 -4.21 -5.30 8.84
C VAL A 4 -5.41 -4.40 8.63
N ILE A 5 -5.39 -3.22 9.27
CA ILE A 5 -6.40 -2.19 9.07
C ILE A 5 -5.75 -1.05 8.30
N TYR A 6 -6.33 -0.74 7.15
CA TYR A 6 -5.85 0.35 6.29
C TYR A 6 -7.05 1.21 5.92
N LYS A 7 -7.01 2.50 6.23
CA LYS A 7 -8.12 3.43 6.01
C LYS A 7 -9.44 2.93 6.62
N GLY A 8 -9.36 2.27 7.78
CA GLY A 8 -10.53 1.75 8.48
C GLY A 8 -11.08 0.43 7.93
N ILE A 9 -10.43 -0.15 6.92
CA ILE A 9 -10.87 -1.40 6.28
C ILE A 9 -9.87 -2.50 6.60
N LYS A 10 -10.39 -3.69 6.91
CA LYS A 10 -9.55 -4.86 7.17
C LYS A 10 -9.15 -5.52 5.86
N PHE A 11 -7.85 -5.82 5.72
CA PHE A 11 -7.31 -6.56 4.59
C PHE A 11 -6.46 -7.72 5.10
N ASP A 12 -6.55 -8.86 4.40
CA ASP A 12 -5.64 -9.98 4.62
C ASP A 12 -4.49 -9.84 3.64
N VAL A 13 -3.28 -9.75 4.18
CA VAL A 13 -2.07 -9.49 3.38
C VAL A 13 -0.97 -10.49 3.76
N SER A 14 0.06 -10.57 2.94
CA SER A 14 1.22 -11.39 3.26
C SER A 14 1.90 -10.88 4.54
N ASN A 15 2.53 -11.79 5.27
CA ASN A 15 3.12 -11.47 6.57
C ASN A 15 4.22 -10.41 6.46
N TRP A 16 4.87 -10.30 5.31
CA TRP A 16 5.96 -9.34 5.10
C TRP A 16 5.48 -7.91 4.80
N VAL A 17 4.18 -7.68 4.62
CA VAL A 17 3.66 -6.33 4.34
C VAL A 17 3.76 -5.47 5.60
N ASN A 18 4.50 -4.38 5.51
CA ASN A 18 4.68 -3.42 6.61
C ASN A 18 4.12 -2.03 6.28
N PHE A 19 3.90 -1.75 4.99
CA PHE A 19 3.36 -0.48 4.52
C PHE A 19 2.32 -0.74 3.46
N ILE A 20 1.30 0.12 3.41
CA ILE A 20 0.27 0.09 2.36
C ILE A 20 0.13 1.49 1.82
N ALA A 21 0.05 1.61 0.50
CA ALA A 21 -0.20 2.88 -0.17
C ALA A 21 -1.09 2.66 -1.37
N MET A 22 -1.72 3.74 -1.83
CA MET A 22 -2.58 3.70 -2.99
C MET A 22 -1.97 4.56 -4.08
N ASP A 23 -1.91 4.03 -5.31
CA ASP A 23 -1.50 4.79 -6.47
C ASP A 23 -2.64 5.70 -6.95
N LYS A 24 -2.30 6.67 -7.78
CA LYS A 24 -3.26 7.64 -8.29
C LYS A 24 -4.44 6.97 -9.02
N ASP A 25 -4.20 5.82 -9.63
CA ASP A 25 -5.24 5.05 -10.33
C ASP A 25 -6.14 4.23 -9.39
N GLY A 26 -5.87 4.27 -8.09
CA GLY A 26 -6.67 3.57 -7.10
C GLY A 26 -6.17 2.19 -6.72
N GLN A 27 -5.07 1.70 -7.27
CA GLN A 27 -4.51 0.42 -6.86
C GLN A 27 -3.91 0.53 -5.46
N ILE A 28 -4.34 -0.35 -4.55
CA ILE A 28 -3.79 -0.45 -3.20
C ILE A 28 -2.73 -1.55 -3.20
N ILE A 29 -1.52 -1.18 -2.81
CA ILE A 29 -0.35 -2.05 -2.87
C ILE A 29 0.28 -2.16 -1.49
N GLY A 30 0.61 -3.40 -1.11
CA GLY A 30 1.36 -3.67 0.11
C GLY A 30 2.86 -3.75 -0.19
N TYR A 31 3.66 -3.16 0.69
CA TYR A 31 5.11 -3.10 0.55
C TYR A 31 5.80 -3.65 1.78
N GLU A 32 6.90 -4.37 1.55
CA GLU A 32 7.78 -4.82 2.64
C GLU A 32 8.51 -3.63 3.26
N ASN A 33 9.06 -2.75 2.42
CA ASN A 33 9.80 -1.57 2.86
C ASN A 33 9.08 -0.31 2.40
N LYS A 34 9.36 0.82 3.04
CA LYS A 34 8.68 2.08 2.76
C LYS A 34 8.87 2.49 1.29
N PRO A 35 7.79 2.68 0.53
CA PRO A 35 7.88 3.13 -0.86
C PRO A 35 8.17 4.62 -0.93
N ILE A 36 8.53 5.09 -2.14
CA ILE A 36 8.84 6.47 -2.41
C ILE A 36 7.75 7.05 -3.31
N ALA A 37 7.24 8.24 -2.98
CA ALA A 37 6.26 8.92 -3.82
C ALA A 37 6.94 9.48 -5.08
N ASP A 38 6.31 9.28 -6.23
CA ASP A 38 6.68 9.88 -7.51
C ASP A 38 5.45 10.55 -8.11
N CYS A 39 5.56 11.14 -9.30
CA CYS A 39 4.52 11.99 -9.90
C CYS A 39 3.10 11.45 -9.77
N ASP A 40 2.87 10.20 -10.11
CA ASP A 40 1.54 9.58 -10.17
C ASP A 40 1.42 8.30 -9.37
N GLN A 41 2.46 7.89 -8.64
CA GLN A 41 2.47 6.57 -8.02
C GLN A 41 3.49 6.48 -6.90
N TRP A 42 3.36 5.41 -6.12
CA TRP A 42 4.37 5.01 -5.15
C TRP A 42 5.31 4.02 -5.83
N ILE A 43 6.62 4.23 -5.68
CA ILE A 43 7.65 3.40 -6.31
C ILE A 43 8.25 2.49 -5.25
N VAL A 44 8.40 1.22 -5.60
CA VAL A 44 9.12 0.25 -4.76
C VAL A 44 10.57 0.70 -4.63
N ASN A 45 11.00 0.95 -3.39
CA ASN A 45 12.38 1.30 -3.10
C ASN A 45 13.25 0.04 -2.97
N SER A 46 12.75 -0.97 -2.26
CA SER A 46 13.42 -2.25 -2.09
C SER A 46 12.42 -3.25 -1.50
N GLY A 47 12.76 -4.54 -1.56
CA GLY A 47 11.93 -5.60 -1.00
C GLY A 47 10.75 -5.99 -1.87
N MET A 48 9.82 -6.72 -1.28
CA MET A 48 8.67 -7.27 -2.00
C MET A 48 7.49 -6.31 -1.98
N TRP A 49 6.59 -6.49 -2.93
CA TRP A 49 5.34 -5.75 -3.00
C TRP A 49 4.25 -6.64 -3.62
N GLU A 50 3.00 -6.33 -3.32
CA GLU A 50 1.86 -7.05 -3.90
C GLU A 50 0.68 -6.11 -4.05
N VAL A 51 -0.14 -6.33 -5.10
CA VAL A 51 -1.40 -5.62 -5.29
C VAL A 51 -2.44 -6.26 -4.38
N ILE A 52 -3.11 -5.43 -3.57
CA ILE A 52 -4.14 -5.91 -2.64
C ILE A 52 -5.52 -5.79 -3.27
N THR A 53 -5.88 -4.58 -3.72
CA THR A 53 -7.17 -4.30 -4.33
C THR A 53 -7.15 -2.91 -4.96
N THR A 54 -8.31 -2.42 -5.40
CA THR A 54 -8.46 -1.05 -5.90
C THR A 54 -9.44 -0.28 -5.05
N PHE A 55 -9.18 1.02 -4.88
CA PHE A 55 -10.02 1.90 -4.09
C PHE A 55 -9.75 3.34 -4.54
N THR A 56 -10.71 4.25 -4.41
CA THR A 56 -10.54 5.64 -4.84
C THR A 56 -10.50 6.57 -3.64
N THR A 57 -9.37 7.29 -3.46
CA THR A 57 -9.20 8.30 -2.43
C THR A 57 -7.97 9.16 -2.76
N ASP A 58 -7.54 9.99 -1.81
CA ASP A 58 -6.36 10.85 -1.93
C ASP A 58 -5.08 10.01 -1.87
N TRP A 59 -4.53 9.70 -3.04
CA TRP A 59 -3.37 8.81 -3.14
C TRP A 59 -2.10 9.39 -2.52
N GLU A 60 -1.92 10.71 -2.54
CA GLU A 60 -0.71 11.35 -2.03
C GLU A 60 -0.54 11.17 -0.53
N ASN A 61 -1.66 11.10 0.19
CA ASN A 61 -1.68 10.92 1.64
C ASN A 61 -2.06 9.47 2.04
N SER A 62 -1.93 8.53 1.12
CA SER A 62 -2.42 7.17 1.31
C SER A 62 -1.44 6.23 2.01
N LEU A 63 -0.15 6.58 2.09
CA LEU A 63 0.85 5.72 2.72
C LEU A 63 0.60 5.57 4.21
N GLU A 64 0.50 4.33 4.68
CA GLU A 64 0.38 4.01 6.09
C GLU A 64 1.29 2.83 6.43
N LYS A 65 1.88 2.89 7.60
CA LYS A 65 2.58 1.75 8.19
C LYS A 65 1.54 0.87 8.87
N VAL A 66 1.54 -0.38 8.55
CA VAL A 66 0.57 -1.33 9.09
C VAL A 66 1.18 -2.44 9.93
#